data_ca853e48ff97a73067aa98cde6a95afb
#
_entry.id   ca853e48ff97a73067aa98cde6a95afb
#
_cell.length_a   1.000
_cell.length_b   1.000
_cell.length_c   1.000
_cell.angle_alpha   90.00
_cell.angle_beta   90.00
_cell.angle_gamma   90.00
#
_symmetry.space_group_name_H-M   'P 1'
#
loop_
_entity.id
_entity.type
_entity.pdbx_description
1 polymer ?
#
loop_
_entity_poly.entity_id
_entity_poly.type
_entity_poly.pdbx_seq_one_letter_code
_entity_poly.pdbx_strand_id
1 'polypeptide(L)'
;LGGSAQELNKPLIIEAGLPLASLDSTGLRLQIQVDTLWKNVPVNFRPDSANLLMRRRADIEWQPGSKYRLEIDTLAAMSIYNVWNKPFSTEFTVKQPEDYSKLIFTLPGLDSIQAVVQVLNSSDAPAYEAVKAPGSTRVEIPFIAPGTYYARLIIDANANGKWDTGRLLDSIQPEEVYYFAKKLELKKNWDIEQEWNIYELPVDAQKPYAIKKNKPKLKRGEKAPGEEEEEEEFGNGSYDPFSGQSGNRGNGGFGGFGGGGLRPANRGGAFAR
;
A
#
# COMPACT_ATOMS: atom_id res chain seq x y z
N LEU A 1 9.86 0.67 15.24
CA LEU A 1 10.56 0.95 13.96
C LEU A 1 10.87 -0.37 13.27
N GLY A 2 10.03 -0.76 12.33
CA GLY A 2 10.12 -2.05 11.63
C GLY A 2 10.82 -1.99 10.27
N GLY A 3 11.52 -0.92 9.93
CA GLY A 3 12.17 -0.77 8.63
C GLY A 3 13.24 0.31 8.62
N SER A 4 14.14 0.26 7.64
CA SER A 4 15.19 1.25 7.46
C SER A 4 14.70 2.58 6.85
N ALA A 5 13.41 2.72 6.58
CA ALA A 5 12.82 3.90 5.94
C ALA A 5 11.59 4.39 6.71
N GLN A 6 11.53 5.70 6.95
CA GLN A 6 10.41 6.42 7.55
C GLN A 6 9.55 7.03 6.45
N GLU A 7 8.24 6.91 6.57
CA GLU A 7 7.29 7.57 5.68
C GLU A 7 7.26 9.08 5.93
N LEU A 8 7.26 9.87 4.84
CA LEU A 8 7.31 11.33 4.90
C LEU A 8 6.08 11.95 5.61
N ASN A 9 4.92 11.34 5.44
CA ASN A 9 3.64 11.83 5.93
C ASN A 9 3.16 11.16 7.22
N LYS A 10 3.99 10.31 7.85
CA LYS A 10 3.61 9.62 9.08
C LYS A 10 4.42 10.11 10.28
N PRO A 11 3.81 10.15 11.47
CA PRO A 11 4.51 10.48 12.70
C PRO A 11 5.54 9.42 13.05
N LEU A 12 6.52 9.80 13.89
CA LEU A 12 7.39 8.84 14.54
C LEU A 12 6.63 8.12 15.65
N ILE A 13 6.63 6.80 15.60
CA ILE A 13 5.98 5.97 16.62
C ILE A 13 7.02 5.09 17.30
N ILE A 14 7.07 5.18 18.63
CA ILE A 14 7.81 4.27 19.49
C ILE A 14 6.80 3.31 20.12
N GLU A 15 7.01 2.02 19.97
CA GLU A 15 6.20 0.99 20.61
C GLU A 15 7.05 0.23 21.62
N ALA A 16 6.61 0.26 22.87
CA ALA A 16 7.25 -0.45 23.95
C ALA A 16 6.73 -1.89 24.03
N GLY A 17 7.60 -2.82 24.43
CA GLY A 17 7.21 -4.22 24.64
C GLY A 17 6.37 -4.45 25.90
N LEU A 18 6.34 -3.48 26.82
CA LEU A 18 5.57 -3.49 28.05
C LEU A 18 4.82 -2.16 28.22
N PRO A 19 3.67 -2.15 28.92
CA PRO A 19 2.97 -0.92 29.21
C PRO A 19 3.85 0.07 29.99
N LEU A 20 3.90 1.33 29.54
CA LEU A 20 4.74 2.38 30.10
C LEU A 20 4.04 3.05 31.28
N ALA A 21 4.73 3.14 32.40
CA ALA A 21 4.34 3.97 33.54
C ALA A 21 4.87 5.40 33.36
N SER A 22 6.12 5.55 32.91
CA SER A 22 6.72 6.86 32.67
C SER A 22 7.66 6.84 31.47
N LEU A 23 7.86 7.99 30.87
CA LEU A 23 8.83 8.23 29.80
C LEU A 23 9.49 9.59 30.08
N ASP A 24 10.79 9.57 30.32
CA ASP A 24 11.57 10.79 30.47
C ASP A 24 12.00 11.29 29.08
N SER A 25 11.43 12.42 28.68
CA SER A 25 11.72 13.03 27.40
C SER A 25 13.18 13.53 27.27
N THR A 26 13.88 13.76 28.38
CA THR A 26 15.28 14.20 28.35
C THR A 26 16.23 13.08 27.93
N GLY A 27 15.85 11.84 28.18
CA GLY A 27 16.56 10.65 27.75
C GLY A 27 16.26 10.19 26.31
N LEU A 28 15.40 10.94 25.57
CA LEU A 28 15.09 10.65 24.18
C LEU A 28 15.67 11.74 23.28
N ARG A 29 16.51 11.34 22.34
CA ARG A 29 17.13 12.25 21.40
C ARG A 29 16.81 11.81 19.97
N LEU A 30 16.25 12.73 19.20
CA LEU A 30 16.14 12.60 17.74
C LEU A 30 17.19 13.50 17.10
N GLN A 31 17.95 12.97 16.18
CA GLN A 31 19.01 13.67 15.48
C GLN A 31 18.85 13.53 13.99
N ILE A 32 19.20 14.58 13.25
CA ILE A 32 19.31 14.58 11.80
C ILE A 32 20.77 14.66 11.40
N GLN A 33 21.17 13.92 10.40
CA GLN A 33 22.50 14.02 9.81
C GLN A 33 22.55 15.17 8.81
N VAL A 34 23.40 16.15 9.09
CA VAL A 34 23.71 17.26 8.18
C VAL A 34 25.19 17.16 7.84
N ASP A 35 25.49 16.89 6.58
CA ASP A 35 26.83 16.49 6.14
C ASP A 35 27.33 15.25 6.89
N THR A 36 28.29 15.41 7.78
CA THR A 36 28.86 14.33 8.61
C THR A 36 28.48 14.43 10.08
N LEU A 37 27.76 15.50 10.47
CA LEU A 37 27.46 15.81 11.87
C LEU A 37 26.01 15.50 12.20
N TRP A 38 25.78 15.00 13.41
CA TRP A 38 24.47 14.79 13.97
C TRP A 38 23.99 16.04 14.72
N LYS A 39 22.84 16.58 14.34
CA LYS A 39 22.21 17.73 14.98
C LYS A 39 20.91 17.31 15.64
N ASN A 40 20.67 17.76 16.86
CA ASN A 40 19.44 17.47 17.59
C ASN A 40 18.24 18.15 16.92
N VAL A 41 17.16 17.39 16.80
CA VAL A 41 15.85 17.86 16.35
C VAL A 41 14.94 17.88 17.58
N PRO A 42 14.28 19.01 17.88
CA PRO A 42 13.33 19.07 18.99
C PRO A 42 12.17 18.11 18.69
N VAL A 43 11.86 17.26 19.65
CA VAL A 43 10.77 16.29 19.53
C VAL A 43 9.98 16.20 20.82
N ASN A 44 8.66 16.15 20.70
CA ASN A 44 7.77 15.96 21.84
C ASN A 44 6.96 14.66 21.61
N PHE A 45 7.20 13.68 22.47
CA PHE A 45 6.48 12.42 22.46
C PHE A 45 5.25 12.49 23.35
N ARG A 46 4.10 12.16 22.79
CA ARG A 46 2.82 12.07 23.50
C ARG A 46 2.22 10.67 23.39
N PRO A 47 1.32 10.26 24.29
CA PRO A 47 0.60 9.01 24.16
C PRO A 47 -0.14 8.93 22.82
N ASP A 48 -0.08 7.78 22.15
CA ASP A 48 -0.80 7.53 20.91
C ASP A 48 -2.21 7.02 21.21
N SER A 49 -3.22 7.61 20.57
CA SER A 49 -4.64 7.22 20.73
C SER A 49 -4.92 5.75 20.40
N ALA A 50 -4.12 5.15 19.53
CA ALA A 50 -4.28 3.74 19.17
C ALA A 50 -3.90 2.79 20.32
N ASN A 51 -2.92 3.16 21.15
CA ASN A 51 -2.57 2.41 22.37
C ASN A 51 -1.84 3.33 23.37
N LEU A 52 -2.60 3.92 24.27
CA LEU A 52 -2.12 4.92 25.22
C LEU A 52 -1.00 4.41 26.15
N LEU A 53 -1.00 3.11 26.45
CA LEU A 53 -0.05 2.52 27.39
C LEU A 53 1.27 2.11 26.73
N MET A 54 1.22 1.62 25.49
CA MET A 54 2.41 1.03 24.86
C MET A 54 3.03 1.91 23.78
N ARG A 55 2.29 2.90 23.25
CA ARG A 55 2.75 3.69 22.11
C ARG A 55 2.93 5.15 22.45
N ARG A 56 4.01 5.72 21.93
CA ARG A 56 4.29 7.15 21.97
C ARG A 56 4.46 7.65 20.55
N ARG A 57 3.83 8.77 20.28
CA ARG A 57 3.80 9.41 18.98
C ARG A 57 4.45 10.78 19.04
N ALA A 58 5.25 11.10 18.05
CA ALA A 58 5.77 12.45 17.82
C ALA A 58 5.44 12.86 16.38
N ASP A 59 4.81 14.02 16.24
CA ASP A 59 4.57 14.64 14.94
C ASP A 59 5.81 15.48 14.60
N ILE A 60 6.43 15.17 13.48
CA ILE A 60 7.71 15.76 13.05
C ILE A 60 7.56 16.19 11.60
N GLU A 61 8.01 17.38 11.29
CA GLU A 61 8.20 17.82 9.91
C GLU A 61 9.49 17.20 9.37
N TRP A 62 9.35 16.12 8.63
CA TRP A 62 10.47 15.39 8.10
C TRP A 62 11.14 16.14 6.95
N GLN A 63 12.46 16.14 6.93
CA GLN A 63 13.21 16.56 5.76
C GLN A 63 13.35 15.36 4.79
N PRO A 64 12.81 15.46 3.56
CA PRO A 64 12.86 14.37 2.59
C PRO A 64 14.28 13.91 2.31
N GLY A 65 14.49 12.61 2.19
CA GLY A 65 15.78 12.01 1.87
C GLY A 65 16.83 12.08 2.97
N SER A 66 16.54 12.73 4.08
CA SER A 66 17.49 12.91 5.18
C SER A 66 17.58 11.68 6.07
N LYS A 67 18.76 11.47 6.63
CA LYS A 67 19.03 10.39 7.59
C LYS A 67 18.84 10.89 9.01
N TYR A 68 18.10 10.12 9.79
CA TYR A 68 17.82 10.41 11.20
C TYR A 68 18.35 9.29 12.09
N ARG A 69 18.58 9.64 13.35
CA ARG A 69 18.94 8.72 14.43
C ARG A 69 18.03 8.99 15.62
N LEU A 70 17.39 7.96 16.13
CA LEU A 70 16.68 7.99 17.40
C LEU A 70 17.50 7.26 18.44
N GLU A 71 17.78 7.93 19.55
CA GLU A 71 18.47 7.38 20.71
C GLU A 71 17.57 7.46 21.93
N ILE A 72 17.54 6.38 22.72
CA ILE A 72 16.83 6.28 23.98
C ILE A 72 17.85 5.82 25.02
N ASP A 73 18.10 6.67 26.01
CA ASP A 73 19.06 6.39 27.06
C ASP A 73 18.58 5.27 28.02
N THR A 74 19.50 4.67 28.72
CA THR A 74 19.17 3.75 29.80
C THR A 74 18.34 4.47 30.85
N LEU A 75 17.32 3.81 31.39
CA LEU A 75 16.41 4.34 32.41
C LEU A 75 15.55 5.53 31.98
N ALA A 76 15.43 5.77 30.68
CA ALA A 76 14.53 6.80 30.13
C ALA A 76 13.05 6.37 30.11
N ALA A 77 12.77 5.08 30.09
CA ALA A 77 11.41 4.55 30.10
C ALA A 77 11.24 3.49 31.17
N MET A 78 10.17 3.59 31.94
CA MET A 78 9.82 2.61 32.98
C MET A 78 8.45 2.01 32.68
N SER A 79 8.35 0.68 32.77
CA SER A 79 7.07 -0.02 32.65
C SER A 79 6.29 0.02 33.98
N ILE A 80 4.99 -0.28 33.92
CA ILE A 80 4.14 -0.44 35.13
C ILE A 80 4.60 -1.56 36.04
N TYR A 81 5.49 -2.45 35.57
CA TYR A 81 6.10 -3.54 36.32
C TYR A 81 7.47 -3.18 36.93
N ASN A 82 7.82 -1.89 36.97
CA ASN A 82 9.11 -1.37 37.43
C ASN A 82 10.32 -1.92 36.66
N VAL A 83 10.11 -2.27 35.39
CA VAL A 83 11.19 -2.68 34.50
C VAL A 83 11.63 -1.49 33.65
N TRP A 84 12.92 -1.18 33.70
CA TRP A 84 13.53 -0.09 32.95
C TRP A 84 14.01 -0.56 31.57
N ASN A 85 14.04 0.40 30.61
CA ASN A 85 14.58 0.12 29.30
C ASN A 85 16.10 -0.02 29.31
N LYS A 86 16.61 -0.80 28.37
CA LYS A 86 18.01 -0.79 27.95
C LYS A 86 18.25 0.36 26.97
N PRO A 87 19.50 0.81 26.77
CA PRO A 87 19.79 1.83 25.76
C PRO A 87 19.39 1.30 24.40
N PHE A 88 18.82 2.17 23.60
CA PHE A 88 18.37 1.85 22.25
C PHE A 88 18.84 2.94 21.28
N SER A 89 19.37 2.54 20.13
CA SER A 89 19.71 3.45 19.05
C SER A 89 19.32 2.83 17.71
N THR A 90 18.72 3.63 16.85
CA THR A 90 18.36 3.21 15.50
C THR A 90 18.53 4.37 14.53
N GLU A 91 19.01 4.05 13.33
CA GLU A 91 19.13 4.99 12.22
C GLU A 91 18.10 4.62 11.14
N PHE A 92 17.53 5.62 10.51
CA PHE A 92 16.58 5.45 9.41
C PHE A 92 16.66 6.62 8.46
N THR A 93 16.23 6.40 7.22
CA THR A 93 16.16 7.44 6.19
C THR A 93 14.70 7.77 5.92
N VAL A 94 14.38 9.05 5.77
CA VAL A 94 13.06 9.50 5.38
C VAL A 94 12.94 9.39 3.87
N LYS A 95 11.83 8.83 3.39
CA LYS A 95 11.54 8.71 1.97
C LYS A 95 11.43 10.08 1.29
N GLN A 96 11.71 10.12 0.01
CA GLN A 96 11.54 11.31 -0.82
C GLN A 96 10.12 11.37 -1.40
N PRO A 97 9.62 12.55 -1.80
CA PRO A 97 8.33 12.67 -2.49
C PRO A 97 8.24 11.80 -3.74
N GLU A 98 9.36 11.64 -4.45
CA GLU A 98 9.50 10.82 -5.66
C GLU A 98 9.33 9.32 -5.41
N ASP A 99 9.40 8.88 -4.15
CA ASP A 99 9.16 7.49 -3.77
C ASP A 99 7.67 7.13 -3.71
N TYR A 100 6.79 8.12 -3.88
CA TYR A 100 5.34 7.97 -3.81
C TYR A 100 4.67 8.22 -5.15
N SER A 101 3.41 7.82 -5.20
CA SER A 101 2.44 8.20 -6.23
C SER A 101 1.38 9.12 -5.63
N LYS A 102 0.71 9.87 -6.47
CA LYS A 102 -0.50 10.60 -6.15
C LYS A 102 -1.65 10.09 -7.01
N LEU A 103 -2.78 9.84 -6.39
CA LEU A 103 -4.01 9.43 -7.06
C LEU A 103 -5.03 10.56 -6.97
N ILE A 104 -5.63 10.87 -8.10
CA ILE A 104 -6.61 11.92 -8.22
C ILE A 104 -7.84 11.30 -8.85
N PHE A 105 -8.99 11.44 -8.17
CA PHE A 105 -10.28 11.10 -8.74
C PHE A 105 -11.07 12.34 -9.07
N THR A 106 -11.66 12.36 -10.27
CA THR A 106 -12.71 13.29 -10.66
C THR A 106 -14.04 12.54 -10.58
N LEU A 107 -14.97 13.05 -9.78
CA LEU A 107 -16.23 12.42 -9.38
C LEU A 107 -17.40 13.23 -9.91
N PRO A 108 -17.80 13.06 -11.18
CA PRO A 108 -18.92 13.81 -11.76
C PRO A 108 -20.24 13.47 -11.06
N GLY A 109 -21.08 14.48 -10.86
CA GLY A 109 -22.39 14.33 -10.22
C GLY A 109 -22.38 14.27 -8.69
N LEU A 110 -21.21 14.40 -8.05
CA LEU A 110 -21.09 14.41 -6.59
C LEU A 110 -20.72 15.78 -6.03
N ASP A 111 -20.96 16.85 -6.74
CA ASP A 111 -20.53 18.21 -6.36
C ASP A 111 -20.96 18.61 -4.95
N SER A 112 -22.22 18.39 -4.60
CA SER A 112 -22.82 18.84 -3.35
C SER A 112 -22.74 17.81 -2.22
N ILE A 113 -22.20 16.61 -2.49
CA ILE A 113 -22.22 15.47 -1.56
C ILE A 113 -20.83 15.31 -0.95
N GLN A 114 -20.76 15.13 0.37
CA GLN A 114 -19.53 14.68 1.02
C GLN A 114 -19.34 13.18 0.76
N ALA A 115 -18.13 12.80 0.47
CA ALA A 115 -17.79 11.38 0.25
C ALA A 115 -16.42 11.06 0.84
N VAL A 116 -16.27 9.84 1.31
CA VAL A 116 -14.98 9.29 1.74
C VAL A 116 -14.47 8.36 0.66
N VAL A 117 -13.31 8.66 0.08
CA VAL A 117 -12.64 7.81 -0.89
C VAL A 117 -11.54 7.04 -0.20
N GLN A 118 -11.62 5.72 -0.28
CA GLN A 118 -10.65 4.82 0.32
C GLN A 118 -9.91 4.05 -0.77
N VAL A 119 -8.58 4.05 -0.70
CA VAL A 119 -7.70 3.20 -1.49
C VAL A 119 -7.47 1.91 -0.74
N LEU A 120 -7.80 0.78 -1.36
CA LEU A 120 -7.83 -0.54 -0.74
C LEU A 120 -6.64 -1.37 -1.22
N ASN A 121 -6.13 -2.20 -0.33
CA ASN A 121 -5.18 -3.24 -0.69
C ASN A 121 -5.90 -4.48 -1.28
N SER A 122 -5.13 -5.50 -1.64
CA SER A 122 -5.64 -6.78 -2.19
C SER A 122 -6.53 -7.58 -1.22
N SER A 123 -6.53 -7.22 0.06
CA SER A 123 -7.37 -7.85 1.10
C SER A 123 -8.68 -7.10 1.35
N ASP A 124 -9.05 -6.13 0.49
CA ASP A 124 -10.24 -5.27 0.65
C ASP A 124 -10.17 -4.40 1.93
N ALA A 125 -8.96 -4.14 2.43
CA ALA A 125 -8.75 -3.30 3.59
C ALA A 125 -8.25 -1.90 3.18
N PRO A 126 -8.75 -0.81 3.83
CA PRO A 126 -8.31 0.54 3.51
C PRO A 126 -6.83 0.72 3.89
N ALA A 127 -6.03 1.20 2.93
CA ALA A 127 -4.63 1.56 3.10
C ALA A 127 -4.44 3.09 3.17
N TYR A 128 -5.23 3.82 2.38
CA TYR A 128 -5.25 5.29 2.36
C TYR A 128 -6.69 5.78 2.26
N GLU A 129 -6.91 6.99 2.73
CA GLU A 129 -8.24 7.59 2.77
C GLU A 129 -8.16 9.09 2.57
N ALA A 130 -9.13 9.66 1.86
CA ALA A 130 -9.32 11.08 1.74
C ALA A 130 -10.81 11.43 1.75
N VAL A 131 -11.15 12.54 2.38
CA VAL A 131 -12.51 13.06 2.40
C VAL A 131 -12.66 14.08 1.27
N LYS A 132 -13.64 13.85 0.42
CA LYS A 132 -14.09 14.81 -0.59
C LYS A 132 -15.11 15.75 0.05
N ALA A 133 -14.76 17.00 0.18
CA ALA A 133 -15.68 18.03 0.70
C ALA A 133 -16.79 18.36 -0.33
N PRO A 134 -17.96 18.82 0.14
CA PRO A 134 -18.97 19.44 -0.72
C PRO A 134 -18.38 20.64 -1.47
N GLY A 135 -18.85 20.87 -2.70
CA GLY A 135 -18.36 21.96 -3.56
C GLY A 135 -17.15 21.61 -4.44
N SER A 136 -16.62 20.39 -4.33
CA SER A 136 -15.55 19.87 -5.18
C SER A 136 -15.99 18.60 -5.87
N THR A 137 -15.60 18.41 -7.12
CA THR A 137 -15.70 17.12 -7.83
C THR A 137 -14.40 16.33 -7.77
N ARG A 138 -13.32 16.93 -7.24
CA ARG A 138 -11.98 16.36 -7.25
C ARG A 138 -11.53 15.98 -5.85
N VAL A 139 -10.94 14.81 -5.72
CA VAL A 139 -10.29 14.34 -4.50
C VAL A 139 -8.88 13.88 -4.82
N GLU A 140 -7.91 14.33 -4.02
CA GLU A 140 -6.51 13.97 -4.18
C GLU A 140 -6.05 13.13 -2.98
N ILE A 141 -5.35 12.05 -3.26
CA ILE A 141 -4.76 11.17 -2.27
C ILE A 141 -3.25 11.13 -2.54
N PRO A 142 -2.46 11.95 -1.83
CA PRO A 142 -1.01 11.99 -1.98
C PRO A 142 -0.31 10.88 -1.18
N PHE A 143 0.96 10.72 -1.40
CA PHE A 143 1.87 9.84 -0.64
C PHE A 143 1.45 8.38 -0.60
N ILE A 144 0.95 7.86 -1.72
CA ILE A 144 0.64 6.44 -1.85
C ILE A 144 1.91 5.69 -2.26
N ALA A 145 2.25 4.64 -1.52
CA ALA A 145 3.36 3.77 -1.90
C ALA A 145 3.07 3.08 -3.25
N PRO A 146 4.07 2.86 -4.12
CA PRO A 146 3.89 2.11 -5.36
C PRO A 146 3.32 0.72 -5.08
N GLY A 147 2.41 0.27 -5.93
CA GLY A 147 1.74 -1.02 -5.76
C GLY A 147 0.42 -1.11 -6.49
N THR A 148 -0.24 -2.23 -6.31
CA THR A 148 -1.56 -2.50 -6.86
C THR A 148 -2.62 -2.25 -5.81
N TYR A 149 -3.59 -1.43 -6.17
CA TYR A 149 -4.68 -1.01 -5.29
C TYR A 149 -6.03 -1.09 -5.97
N TYR A 150 -7.06 -0.94 -5.17
CA TYR A 150 -8.46 -0.82 -5.57
C TYR A 150 -9.03 0.42 -4.88
N ALA A 151 -10.20 0.88 -5.29
CA ALA A 151 -10.82 2.00 -4.62
C ALA A 151 -12.29 1.74 -4.32
N ARG A 152 -12.76 2.32 -3.21
CA ARG A 152 -14.19 2.43 -2.90
C ARG A 152 -14.51 3.84 -2.44
N LEU A 153 -15.72 4.25 -2.69
CA LEU A 153 -16.29 5.52 -2.31
C LEU A 153 -17.49 5.26 -1.41
N ILE A 154 -17.58 6.01 -0.34
CA ILE A 154 -18.66 5.98 0.64
C ILE A 154 -19.34 7.33 0.58
N ILE A 155 -20.66 7.35 0.41
CA ILE A 155 -21.46 8.57 0.52
C ILE A 155 -21.63 8.88 2.01
N ASP A 156 -20.94 9.90 2.48
CA ASP A 156 -20.96 10.33 3.88
C ASP A 156 -22.13 11.32 4.09
N ALA A 157 -23.28 10.77 4.39
CA ALA A 157 -24.51 11.54 4.48
C ALA A 157 -24.56 12.46 5.70
N ASN A 158 -23.89 12.13 6.77
CA ASN A 158 -23.86 12.86 8.02
C ASN A 158 -22.58 13.70 8.22
N ALA A 159 -21.67 13.66 7.24
CA ALA A 159 -20.42 14.41 7.21
C ALA A 159 -19.49 14.16 8.42
N ASN A 160 -19.47 12.91 8.91
CA ASN A 160 -18.59 12.53 10.03
C ASN A 160 -17.23 11.96 9.59
N GLY A 161 -17.02 11.76 8.29
CA GLY A 161 -15.78 11.23 7.69
C GLY A 161 -15.58 9.73 7.90
N LYS A 162 -16.63 8.99 8.20
CA LYS A 162 -16.57 7.53 8.45
C LYS A 162 -17.77 6.86 7.81
N TRP A 163 -17.63 5.59 7.53
CA TRP A 163 -18.76 4.78 7.10
C TRP A 163 -19.65 4.41 8.29
N ASP A 164 -20.93 4.72 8.19
CA ASP A 164 -21.94 4.36 9.18
C ASP A 164 -22.78 3.16 8.75
N THR A 165 -22.88 2.22 9.67
CA THR A 165 -23.80 1.09 9.53
C THR A 165 -25.25 1.55 9.76
N GLY A 166 -26.21 0.91 9.09
CA GLY A 166 -27.60 1.16 9.36
C GLY A 166 -28.00 0.77 10.79
N ARG A 167 -29.10 1.36 11.26
CA ARG A 167 -29.74 1.03 12.53
C ARG A 167 -31.17 0.54 12.30
N LEU A 168 -31.38 -0.76 12.48
CA LEU A 168 -32.68 -1.40 12.20
C LEU A 168 -33.81 -0.81 13.05
N LEU A 169 -33.53 -0.51 14.33
CA LEU A 169 -34.54 0.04 15.26
C LEU A 169 -35.02 1.43 14.86
N ASP A 170 -34.14 2.22 14.24
CA ASP A 170 -34.43 3.58 13.80
C ASP A 170 -34.80 3.64 12.31
N SER A 171 -34.90 2.48 11.63
CA SER A 171 -35.12 2.38 10.18
C SER A 171 -34.11 3.17 9.33
N ILE A 172 -32.90 3.34 9.86
CA ILE A 172 -31.80 4.04 9.16
C ILE A 172 -31.05 3.01 8.31
N GLN A 173 -30.94 3.27 7.01
CA GLN A 173 -30.14 2.46 6.10
C GLN A 173 -28.64 2.73 6.28
N PRO A 174 -27.77 1.75 6.00
CA PRO A 174 -26.32 1.99 5.95
C PRO A 174 -25.98 2.97 4.82
N GLU A 175 -24.90 3.70 4.99
CA GLU A 175 -24.37 4.58 3.95
C GLU A 175 -23.98 3.80 2.70
N GLU A 176 -24.22 4.40 1.53
CA GLU A 176 -23.99 3.78 0.24
C GLU A 176 -22.50 3.67 -0.05
N VAL A 177 -22.11 2.52 -0.60
CA VAL A 177 -20.72 2.20 -0.93
C VAL A 177 -20.62 1.80 -2.39
N TYR A 178 -19.75 2.46 -3.12
CA TYR A 178 -19.44 2.21 -4.52
C TYR A 178 -18.00 1.76 -4.69
N TYR A 179 -17.71 0.92 -5.68
CA TYR A 179 -16.37 0.45 -5.98
C TYR A 179 -15.92 0.96 -7.35
N PHE A 180 -14.64 1.32 -7.45
CA PHE A 180 -14.00 1.57 -8.73
C PHE A 180 -13.70 0.23 -9.39
N ALA A 181 -14.26 -0.01 -10.59
CA ALA A 181 -14.22 -1.34 -11.20
C ALA A 181 -12.83 -1.75 -11.69
N LYS A 182 -11.95 -0.76 -11.96
CA LYS A 182 -10.61 -1.01 -12.50
C LYS A 182 -9.59 -1.18 -11.38
N LYS A 183 -8.57 -1.98 -11.65
CA LYS A 183 -7.35 -2.10 -10.85
C LYS A 183 -6.50 -0.83 -11.01
N LEU A 184 -5.89 -0.37 -9.94
CA LEU A 184 -5.03 0.80 -9.91
C LEU A 184 -3.58 0.35 -9.73
N GLU A 185 -2.76 0.51 -10.73
CA GLU A 185 -1.32 0.24 -10.68
C GLU A 185 -0.56 1.54 -10.50
N LEU A 186 -0.08 1.77 -9.29
CA LEU A 186 0.62 2.99 -8.91
C LEU A 186 2.13 2.78 -8.99
N LYS A 187 2.82 3.64 -9.72
CA LYS A 187 4.29 3.62 -9.89
C LYS A 187 4.89 4.83 -9.21
N LYS A 188 6.17 4.73 -8.80
CA LYS A 188 6.91 5.83 -8.20
C LYS A 188 6.88 7.07 -9.08
N ASN A 189 6.73 8.22 -8.45
CA ASN A 189 6.74 9.54 -9.09
C ASN A 189 5.70 9.70 -10.21
N TRP A 190 4.55 9.03 -10.07
CA TRP A 190 3.43 9.14 -11.00
C TRP A 190 2.22 9.76 -10.34
N ASP A 191 1.68 10.78 -11.00
CA ASP A 191 0.37 11.34 -10.70
C ASP A 191 -0.63 10.67 -11.64
N ILE A 192 -1.57 9.91 -11.08
CA ILE A 192 -2.60 9.20 -11.83
C ILE A 192 -3.93 9.89 -11.62
N GLU A 193 -4.53 10.35 -12.71
CA GLU A 193 -5.86 10.95 -12.71
C GLU A 193 -6.86 9.98 -13.34
N GLN A 194 -7.97 9.75 -12.63
CA GLN A 194 -9.05 8.87 -13.06
C GLN A 194 -10.39 9.57 -12.91
N GLU A 195 -11.19 9.48 -13.94
CA GLU A 195 -12.59 9.84 -13.86
C GLU A 195 -13.40 8.64 -13.35
N TRP A 196 -14.24 8.88 -12.35
CA TRP A 196 -15.04 7.83 -11.73
C TRP A 196 -16.49 8.27 -11.61
N ASN A 197 -17.30 7.85 -12.57
CA ASN A 197 -18.74 7.97 -12.49
C ASN A 197 -19.32 6.76 -11.75
N ILE A 198 -19.79 6.97 -10.52
CA ILE A 198 -20.32 5.89 -9.67
C ILE A 198 -21.61 5.26 -10.18
N TYR A 199 -22.29 5.91 -11.13
CA TYR A 199 -23.55 5.45 -11.73
C TYR A 199 -23.36 4.77 -13.08
N GLU A 200 -22.15 4.65 -13.60
CA GLU A 200 -21.85 4.05 -14.90
C GLU A 200 -22.15 2.55 -14.93
N LEU A 201 -21.84 1.86 -13.83
CA LEU A 201 -22.04 0.43 -13.69
C LEU A 201 -23.04 0.11 -12.56
N PRO A 202 -23.84 -0.96 -12.68
CA PRO A 202 -24.65 -1.46 -11.57
C PRO A 202 -23.77 -1.80 -10.35
N VAL A 203 -24.26 -1.55 -9.14
CA VAL A 203 -23.49 -1.70 -7.89
C VAL A 203 -22.91 -3.11 -7.70
N ASP A 204 -23.62 -4.14 -8.12
CA ASP A 204 -23.19 -5.54 -8.05
C ASP A 204 -22.04 -5.86 -9.00
N ALA A 205 -21.90 -5.10 -10.11
CA ALA A 205 -20.82 -5.24 -11.08
C ALA A 205 -19.56 -4.41 -10.76
N GLN A 206 -19.69 -3.40 -9.89
CA GLN A 206 -18.59 -2.47 -9.62
C GLN A 206 -17.41 -3.10 -8.86
N LYS A 207 -17.69 -4.01 -7.91
CA LYS A 207 -16.63 -4.56 -7.08
C LYS A 207 -15.71 -5.48 -7.88
N PRO A 208 -14.39 -5.16 -7.99
CA PRO A 208 -13.45 -6.00 -8.71
C PRO A 208 -13.39 -7.43 -8.19
N TYR A 209 -13.33 -8.38 -9.11
CA TYR A 209 -13.32 -9.81 -8.76
C TYR A 209 -12.17 -10.16 -7.82
N ALA A 210 -11.01 -9.54 -8.01
CA ALA A 210 -9.81 -9.78 -7.21
C ALA A 210 -10.04 -9.62 -5.70
N ILE A 211 -10.86 -8.65 -5.29
CA ILE A 211 -11.14 -8.33 -3.88
C ILE A 211 -12.52 -8.83 -3.39
N LYS A 212 -13.27 -9.59 -4.21
CA LYS A 212 -14.53 -10.24 -3.76
C LYS A 212 -14.20 -11.35 -2.77
N LYS A 213 -14.85 -11.36 -1.60
CA LYS A 213 -14.65 -12.41 -0.58
C LYS A 213 -15.29 -13.75 -1.00
N ASN A 214 -16.49 -13.71 -1.57
CA ASN A 214 -17.23 -14.89 -2.01
C ASN A 214 -17.12 -15.04 -3.52
N LYS A 215 -15.93 -15.49 -3.99
CA LYS A 215 -15.68 -15.69 -5.41
C LYS A 215 -16.38 -16.96 -5.89
N PRO A 216 -17.16 -16.92 -6.99
CA PRO A 216 -17.57 -18.14 -7.65
C PRO A 216 -16.34 -18.91 -8.11
N LYS A 217 -16.35 -20.24 -8.00
CA LYS A 217 -15.26 -21.08 -8.53
C LYS A 217 -15.28 -20.98 -10.06
N LEU A 218 -14.24 -20.40 -10.63
CA LEU A 218 -14.05 -20.38 -12.06
C LEU A 218 -13.78 -21.80 -12.56
N LYS A 219 -14.36 -22.16 -13.69
CA LYS A 219 -14.04 -23.42 -14.37
C LYS A 219 -12.61 -23.34 -14.92
N ARG A 220 -11.98 -24.50 -15.07
CA ARG A 220 -10.61 -24.59 -15.61
C ARG A 220 -10.59 -23.97 -17.03
N GLY A 221 -9.84 -22.86 -17.20
CA GLY A 221 -9.74 -22.11 -18.45
C GLY A 221 -10.68 -20.90 -18.57
N GLU A 222 -11.51 -20.63 -17.57
CA GLU A 222 -12.36 -19.45 -17.53
C GLU A 222 -11.57 -18.29 -16.89
N LYS A 223 -11.48 -17.16 -17.63
CA LYS A 223 -10.83 -15.94 -17.11
C LYS A 223 -11.75 -15.23 -16.09
N ALA A 224 -11.19 -14.57 -15.12
CA ALA A 224 -11.98 -13.79 -14.19
C ALA A 224 -12.62 -12.58 -14.90
N PRO A 225 -13.86 -12.21 -14.56
CA PRO A 225 -14.48 -11.02 -15.11
C PRO A 225 -13.62 -9.77 -14.81
N GLY A 226 -13.25 -9.03 -15.84
CA GLY A 226 -12.41 -7.83 -15.77
C GLY A 226 -10.92 -8.05 -16.07
N GLU A 227 -10.47 -9.27 -16.38
CA GLU A 227 -9.09 -9.56 -16.83
C GLU A 227 -8.92 -9.54 -18.36
N GLU A 228 -9.98 -9.23 -19.11
CA GLU A 228 -9.97 -9.36 -20.59
C GLU A 228 -9.35 -8.18 -21.34
N GLU A 229 -9.06 -7.04 -20.71
CA GLU A 229 -8.69 -5.81 -21.43
C GLU A 229 -7.20 -5.44 -21.39
N GLU A 230 -6.31 -6.16 -20.72
CA GLU A 230 -4.91 -5.73 -20.56
C GLU A 230 -3.88 -6.33 -21.55
N GLU A 231 -4.28 -7.21 -22.50
CA GLU A 231 -3.29 -7.87 -23.39
C GLU A 231 -3.14 -7.26 -24.79
N GLU A 232 -3.89 -6.24 -25.20
CA GLU A 232 -3.87 -5.79 -26.63
C GLU A 232 -3.07 -4.53 -26.95
N GLU A 233 -2.42 -3.82 -26.01
CA GLU A 233 -1.73 -2.55 -26.33
C GLU A 233 -0.17 -2.63 -26.36
N PHE A 234 0.41 -3.82 -26.42
CA PHE A 234 1.82 -4.00 -26.82
C PHE A 234 1.97 -4.98 -27.97
N GLY A 235 1.21 -4.77 -29.03
CA GLY A 235 1.41 -5.41 -30.33
C GLY A 235 2.58 -4.81 -31.07
N ASN A 236 3.68 -5.42 -30.90
CA ASN A 236 4.85 -5.58 -31.74
C ASN A 236 4.77 -4.93 -33.15
N GLY A 237 5.15 -3.68 -33.23
CA GLY A 237 5.52 -3.02 -34.46
C GLY A 237 7.02 -3.13 -34.72
N SER A 238 7.58 -4.33 -34.80
CA SER A 238 8.91 -4.53 -35.37
C SER A 238 8.80 -4.47 -36.90
N TYR A 239 8.90 -3.27 -37.43
CA TYR A 239 9.17 -3.05 -38.84
C TYR A 239 10.67 -3.33 -39.07
N ASP A 240 10.99 -4.50 -39.60
CA ASP A 240 12.32 -4.84 -40.08
C ASP A 240 12.40 -4.53 -41.57
N PRO A 241 13.11 -3.43 -41.99
CA PRO A 241 13.21 -3.05 -43.41
C PRO A 241 14.34 -3.76 -44.16
N PHE A 242 14.90 -4.88 -43.66
CA PHE A 242 16.02 -5.55 -44.31
C PHE A 242 15.87 -7.07 -44.38
N SER A 243 14.86 -7.62 -45.07
CA SER A 243 14.92 -9.00 -45.58
C SER A 243 14.64 -9.05 -47.06
N GLY A 244 15.62 -8.59 -47.82
CA GLY A 244 15.76 -8.83 -49.24
C GLY A 244 16.62 -10.06 -49.51
N GLN A 245 15.95 -11.12 -49.99
CA GLN A 245 16.39 -11.95 -51.10
C GLN A 245 17.72 -12.70 -51.05
N SER A 246 17.65 -13.99 -50.93
CA SER A 246 18.42 -14.99 -51.74
C SER A 246 18.01 -16.40 -51.28
N GLY A 247 17.42 -17.24 -52.00
CA GLY A 247 17.71 -17.90 -53.24
C GLY A 247 18.35 -19.25 -53.01
N ASN A 248 17.52 -20.33 -53.08
CA ASN A 248 17.78 -21.60 -53.80
C ASN A 248 18.58 -22.76 -53.16
N ARG A 249 17.92 -23.96 -53.20
CA ARG A 249 18.45 -25.35 -53.35
C ARG A 249 19.16 -25.97 -52.11
N GLY A 250 18.65 -27.11 -51.69
CA GLY A 250 18.71 -28.43 -52.22
C GLY A 250 18.89 -29.48 -51.13
N ASN A 251 17.98 -30.40 -51.06
CA ASN A 251 18.18 -31.85 -51.06
C ASN A 251 19.04 -32.59 -49.99
N GLY A 252 18.43 -33.59 -49.39
CA GLY A 252 19.10 -34.81 -48.85
C GLY A 252 19.28 -34.76 -47.33
N GLY A 253 18.73 -35.59 -46.50
CA GLY A 253 18.57 -37.01 -46.60
C GLY A 253 19.25 -37.65 -45.41
N PHE A 254 18.53 -38.58 -44.76
CA PHE A 254 19.04 -39.65 -43.89
C PHE A 254 19.47 -39.39 -42.44
N GLY A 255 18.74 -40.04 -41.53
CA GLY A 255 19.19 -41.19 -40.74
C GLY A 255 19.71 -40.75 -39.37
N GLY A 256 19.20 -41.13 -38.25
CA GLY A 256 18.93 -42.42 -37.74
C GLY A 256 19.66 -42.60 -36.39
N PHE A 257 19.01 -43.29 -35.46
CA PHE A 257 19.55 -43.88 -34.22
C PHE A 257 19.99 -42.90 -33.12
N GLY A 258 19.58 -43.01 -31.85
CA GLY A 258 19.30 -44.19 -31.04
C GLY A 258 20.04 -44.05 -29.72
N GLY A 259 19.45 -44.42 -28.61
CA GLY A 259 20.10 -44.62 -27.32
C GLY A 259 19.79 -43.50 -26.31
N GLY A 260 19.07 -43.68 -25.25
CA GLY A 260 19.14 -44.76 -24.28
C GLY A 260 19.98 -44.35 -23.10
N GLY A 261 19.38 -44.23 -21.93
CA GLY A 261 20.19 -44.31 -20.75
C GLY A 261 19.77 -43.43 -19.56
N LEU A 262 18.93 -43.98 -18.70
CA LEU A 262 19.14 -44.21 -17.28
C LEU A 262 19.00 -43.00 -16.32
N ARG A 263 17.94 -43.10 -15.55
CA ARG A 263 17.82 -42.54 -14.17
C ARG A 263 18.88 -43.15 -13.24
N PRO A 264 19.23 -42.48 -12.16
CA PRO A 264 19.06 -43.13 -10.89
C PRO A 264 18.22 -42.36 -9.88
N ALA A 265 17.38 -43.09 -9.22
CA ALA A 265 16.79 -42.80 -7.94
C ALA A 265 17.88 -42.78 -6.86
N ASN A 266 17.77 -41.93 -5.88
CA ASN A 266 18.28 -42.31 -4.56
C ASN A 266 17.34 -41.80 -3.45
N ARG A 267 17.05 -42.80 -2.65
CA ARG A 267 16.27 -42.80 -1.39
C ARG A 267 17.13 -42.38 -0.21
N GLY A 268 16.43 -42.02 0.81
CA GLY A 268 16.86 -42.21 2.21
C GLY A 268 17.26 -40.90 2.88
N GLY A 269 16.78 -40.56 4.01
CA GLY A 269 16.27 -41.22 5.19
C GLY A 269 16.48 -40.22 6.33
N ALA A 270 15.48 -39.86 7.04
CA ALA A 270 15.14 -40.23 8.40
C ALA A 270 16.06 -39.74 9.56
N PHE A 271 15.37 -39.29 10.62
CA PHE A 271 15.70 -39.16 12.04
C PHE A 271 16.50 -37.93 12.48
N ALA A 272 15.89 -37.08 13.31
CA ALA A 272 15.51 -37.10 14.73
C ALA A 272 16.52 -36.32 15.61
N ARG A 273 16.13 -35.29 16.17
CA ARG A 273 15.92 -34.94 17.58
C ARG A 273 15.62 -33.45 17.73
#